data_653c4dc7539223913303603eafea9511
#
_entry.id   653c4dc7539223913303603eafea9511
#
_cell.length_a   1.000
_cell.length_b   1.000
_cell.length_c   1.000
_cell.angle_alpha   90.00
_cell.angle_beta   90.00
_cell.angle_gamma   90.00
#
_symmetry.space_group_name_H-M   'P 1'
#
loop_
_entity.id
_entity.type
_entity.pdbx_description
1 polymer ?
#
loop_
_entity_poly.entity_id
_entity_poly.type
_entity_poly.pdbx_seq_one_letter_code
_entity_poly.pdbx_strand_id
1 'polypeptide(L)'
;MGRGKAFQCEITVSSGVREKLVRKHQIEIWEIEEIIYDDPRAFSVTHRDCYFIYGRTFAGRYLLVLIRLLSPHEVNEIGLQPNTNVLRIITARDMNQTQRHMYDKRGGKP
;
A
#
# COMPACT_ATOMS: atom_id res chain seq x y z
N MET A 1 8.86 -16.35 8.16
CA MET A 1 8.61 -16.18 7.95
C MET A 1 8.03 -15.36 7.52
N GLY A 2 7.72 -15.04 7.32
CA GLY A 2 6.93 -14.44 6.87
C GLY A 2 6.72 -13.10 6.81
N ARG A 3 6.82 -12.57 5.82
CA ARG A 3 6.54 -11.25 5.68
C ARG A 3 5.08 -11.18 5.42
N GLY A 4 4.58 -10.04 5.37
CA GLY A 4 3.27 -9.79 4.86
C GLY A 4 2.13 -10.44 5.55
N LYS A 5 2.25 -10.67 6.82
CA LYS A 5 1.17 -11.20 7.48
C LYS A 5 -0.05 -10.41 7.28
N ALA A 6 0.00 -9.12 7.22
CA ALA A 6 -1.16 -8.27 7.08
C ALA A 6 -1.77 -8.36 5.69
N PHE A 7 -0.94 -8.46 4.66
CA PHE A 7 -1.42 -8.46 3.29
C PHE A 7 -0.67 -9.50 2.49
N GLN A 8 -1.39 -10.51 2.02
CA GLN A 8 -0.79 -11.52 1.16
C GLN A 8 -1.27 -11.28 -0.25
N CYS A 9 -0.51 -10.53 -1.01
CA CYS A 9 -0.94 -10.09 -2.33
C CYS A 9 0.25 -9.73 -3.19
N GLU A 10 -0.04 -9.53 -4.47
CA GLU A 10 0.92 -9.00 -5.42
C GLU A 10 0.63 -7.51 -5.57
N ILE A 11 1.63 -6.75 -5.93
CA ILE A 11 1.47 -5.31 -6.13
C ILE A 11 1.78 -4.96 -7.56
N THR A 12 0.96 -4.12 -8.17
CA THR A 12 1.22 -3.62 -9.51
C THR A 12 1.11 -2.10 -9.50
N VAL A 13 1.85 -1.46 -10.37
CA VAL A 13 1.84 0.00 -10.49
C VAL A 13 2.21 0.36 -11.93
N SER A 14 1.53 1.35 -12.50
CA SER A 14 1.86 1.79 -13.85
C SER A 14 3.14 2.62 -13.80
N SER A 15 3.83 2.70 -14.95
CA SER A 15 5.06 3.48 -15.02
C SER A 15 4.77 4.95 -14.77
N GLY A 16 3.61 5.44 -15.22
CA GLY A 16 3.26 6.83 -15.00
C GLY A 16 3.05 7.17 -13.54
N VAL A 17 2.40 6.27 -12.80
CA VAL A 17 2.19 6.47 -11.37
C VAL A 17 3.52 6.39 -10.64
N ARG A 18 4.34 5.41 -11.00
CA ARG A 18 5.66 5.24 -10.38
C ARG A 18 6.50 6.51 -10.52
N GLU A 19 6.53 7.05 -11.73
CA GLU A 19 7.27 8.26 -12.01
C GLU A 19 6.78 9.45 -11.20
N LYS A 20 5.45 9.58 -11.13
CA LYS A 20 4.83 10.66 -10.41
C LYS A 20 5.13 10.55 -8.90
N LEU A 21 5.11 9.35 -8.35
CA LEU A 21 5.41 9.14 -6.94
C LEU A 21 6.82 9.61 -6.60
N VAL A 22 7.79 9.24 -7.45
CA VAL A 22 9.17 9.64 -7.22
C VAL A 22 9.32 11.14 -7.38
N ARG A 23 8.78 11.70 -8.47
CA ARG A 23 8.97 13.10 -8.78
C ARG A 23 8.25 14.05 -7.83
N LYS A 24 6.99 13.74 -7.53
CA LYS A 24 6.17 14.64 -6.71
C LYS A 24 6.26 14.41 -5.22
N HIS A 25 6.44 13.16 -4.83
CA HIS A 25 6.36 12.80 -3.42
C HIS A 25 7.63 12.17 -2.88
N GLN A 26 8.62 11.99 -3.75
CA GLN A 26 9.87 11.31 -3.37
C GLN A 26 9.61 9.97 -2.72
N ILE A 27 8.64 9.22 -3.25
CA ILE A 27 8.30 7.90 -2.76
C ILE A 27 8.73 6.86 -3.76
N GLU A 28 9.53 5.89 -3.30
CA GLU A 28 9.96 4.78 -4.12
C GLU A 28 9.02 3.61 -3.90
N ILE A 29 8.85 2.79 -4.92
CA ILE A 29 7.94 1.66 -4.82
C ILE A 29 8.36 0.70 -3.71
N TRP A 30 9.66 0.53 -3.49
CA TRP A 30 10.12 -0.37 -2.43
C TRP A 30 9.66 0.09 -1.04
N GLU A 31 9.43 1.40 -0.86
CA GLU A 31 8.92 1.90 0.42
C GLU A 31 7.49 1.43 0.63
N ILE A 32 6.68 1.43 -0.44
CA ILE A 32 5.32 0.97 -0.38
C ILE A 32 5.27 -0.54 -0.15
N GLU A 33 6.15 -1.27 -0.83
CA GLU A 33 6.25 -2.71 -0.64
C GLU A 33 6.59 -3.06 0.80
N GLU A 34 7.50 -2.29 1.38
CA GLU A 34 7.91 -2.51 2.75
C GLU A 34 6.72 -2.38 3.70
N ILE A 35 5.90 -1.36 3.47
CA ILE A 35 4.71 -1.16 4.28
C ILE A 35 3.72 -2.30 4.11
N ILE A 36 3.45 -2.68 2.88
CA ILE A 36 2.44 -3.68 2.61
C ILE A 36 2.86 -5.08 3.07
N TYR A 37 4.13 -5.40 2.86
CA TYR A 37 4.60 -6.74 3.18
C TYR A 37 5.19 -6.89 4.56
N ASP A 38 5.79 -5.85 5.09
CA ASP A 38 6.61 -5.98 6.28
C ASP A 38 6.20 -5.17 7.50
N ASP A 39 5.29 -4.25 7.37
CA ASP A 39 4.83 -3.47 8.51
C ASP A 39 3.66 -4.19 9.19
N PRO A 40 3.90 -4.83 10.35
CA PRO A 40 2.85 -5.59 11.02
C PRO A 40 1.75 -4.70 11.62
N ARG A 41 1.98 -3.41 11.68
CA ARG A 41 1.01 -2.47 12.24
C ARG A 41 0.22 -1.74 11.17
N ALA A 42 0.51 -2.00 9.90
CA ALA A 42 -0.21 -1.35 8.81
C ALA A 42 -1.67 -1.78 8.86
N PHE A 43 -2.55 -0.85 8.53
CA PHE A 43 -3.96 -1.17 8.46
C PHE A 43 -4.59 -0.47 7.28
N SER A 44 -5.74 -0.96 6.84
CA SER A 44 -6.44 -0.38 5.71
C SER A 44 -7.80 0.13 6.10
N VAL A 45 -8.24 1.17 5.39
CA VAL A 45 -9.56 1.76 5.58
C VAL A 45 -10.24 1.78 4.21
N THR A 46 -11.44 1.25 4.14
CA THR A 46 -12.20 1.21 2.90
C THR A 46 -12.63 2.61 2.50
N HIS A 47 -12.53 2.92 1.22
CA HIS A 47 -12.99 4.18 0.68
C HIS A 47 -13.60 3.89 -0.70
N ARG A 48 -14.92 3.78 -0.76
CA ARG A 48 -15.63 3.39 -1.98
C ARG A 48 -15.14 2.02 -2.42
N ASP A 49 -14.61 1.88 -3.63
CA ASP A 49 -14.08 0.61 -4.10
C ASP A 49 -12.56 0.55 -4.00
N CYS A 50 -11.99 1.44 -3.20
CA CYS A 50 -10.55 1.49 -2.98
C CYS A 50 -10.25 1.33 -1.49
N TYR A 51 -8.96 1.28 -1.17
CA TYR A 51 -8.51 1.21 0.22
C TYR A 51 -7.38 2.17 0.44
N PHE A 52 -7.38 2.83 1.61
CA PHE A 52 -6.22 3.59 2.05
C PHE A 52 -5.44 2.68 2.99
N ILE A 53 -4.17 2.51 2.73
CA ILE A 53 -3.29 1.77 3.63
C ILE A 53 -2.43 2.76 4.38
N TYR A 54 -2.47 2.67 5.71
CA TYR A 54 -1.65 3.48 6.60
C TYR A 54 -0.49 2.62 7.03
N GLY A 55 0.73 3.06 6.81
CA GLY A 55 1.89 2.27 7.17
C GLY A 55 3.10 3.13 7.47
N ARG A 56 4.11 2.48 8.01
CA ARG A 56 5.34 3.16 8.37
C ARG A 56 6.51 2.31 7.91
N THR A 57 7.48 2.92 7.24
CA THR A 57 8.64 2.20 6.77
C THR A 57 9.61 1.92 7.92
N PHE A 58 10.56 1.05 7.70
CA PHE A 58 11.59 0.79 8.71
C PHE A 58 12.36 2.04 9.05
N ALA A 59 12.54 2.92 8.08
CA ALA A 59 13.24 4.17 8.31
C ALA A 59 12.40 5.19 9.08
N GLY A 60 11.14 4.86 9.33
CA GLY A 60 10.28 5.72 10.12
C GLY A 60 9.40 6.66 9.34
N ARG A 61 9.31 6.48 8.04
CA ARG A 61 8.49 7.35 7.21
C ARG A 61 7.04 6.87 7.23
N TYR A 62 6.12 7.78 7.56
CA TYR A 62 4.70 7.46 7.59
C TYR A 62 4.08 7.73 6.23
N LEU A 63 3.52 6.68 5.61
CA LEU A 63 2.93 6.79 4.28
C LEU A 63 1.48 6.39 4.26
N LEU A 64 0.74 7.10 3.42
CA LEU A 64 -0.65 6.79 3.14
C LEU A 64 -0.72 6.38 1.68
N VAL A 65 -1.16 5.17 1.42
CA VAL A 65 -1.18 4.61 0.07
C VAL A 65 -2.62 4.31 -0.34
N LEU A 66 -3.00 4.78 -1.51
CA LEU A 66 -4.32 4.48 -2.05
C LEU A 66 -4.17 3.35 -3.05
N ILE A 67 -4.88 2.27 -2.82
CA ILE A 67 -4.80 1.10 -3.70
C ILE A 67 -6.20 0.62 -4.08
N ARG A 68 -6.25 -0.16 -5.14
CA ARG A 68 -7.48 -0.80 -5.57
C ARG A 68 -7.19 -2.28 -5.79
N LEU A 69 -8.11 -3.13 -5.36
CA LEU A 69 -7.99 -4.55 -5.60
C LEU A 69 -8.48 -4.84 -7.01
N LEU A 70 -7.71 -5.54 -7.79
CA LEU A 70 -8.09 -5.86 -9.16
C LEU A 70 -9.13 -6.98 -9.18
N SER A 71 -10.03 -6.93 -10.16
CA SER A 71 -11.02 -7.98 -10.37
C SER A 71 -10.31 -9.21 -10.96
N PRO A 72 -10.91 -10.39 -10.90
CA PRO A 72 -10.31 -11.58 -11.51
C PRO A 72 -10.02 -11.40 -12.99
N HIS A 73 -10.88 -10.68 -13.70
CA HIS A 73 -10.67 -10.40 -15.12
C HIS A 73 -9.42 -9.56 -15.33
N GLU A 74 -9.27 -8.51 -14.54
CA GLU A 74 -8.09 -7.64 -14.62
C GLU A 74 -6.81 -8.41 -14.27
N VAL A 75 -6.89 -9.28 -13.26
CA VAL A 75 -5.75 -10.08 -12.85
C VAL A 75 -5.33 -11.00 -13.99
N ASN A 76 -6.30 -11.61 -14.65
CA ASN A 76 -6.03 -12.48 -15.78
C ASN A 76 -5.37 -11.71 -16.93
N GLU A 77 -5.81 -10.49 -17.16
CA GLU A 77 -5.25 -9.67 -18.23
C GLU A 77 -3.78 -9.33 -18.05
N ILE A 78 -3.31 -9.30 -16.83
CA ILE A 78 -1.89 -9.03 -16.58
C ILE A 78 -1.09 -10.33 -16.44
N GLY A 79 -1.71 -11.46 -16.80
CA GLY A 79 -0.99 -12.73 -16.88
C GLY A 79 -0.89 -13.53 -15.60
N LEU A 80 -1.70 -13.20 -14.61
CA LEU A 80 -1.70 -13.93 -13.34
C LEU A 80 -2.96 -14.78 -13.22
N GLN A 81 -2.94 -15.72 -12.28
CA GLN A 81 -4.09 -16.55 -12.03
C GLN A 81 -5.23 -15.69 -11.48
N PRO A 82 -6.47 -15.89 -11.94
CA PRO A 82 -7.59 -15.02 -11.55
C PRO A 82 -7.83 -14.95 -10.04
N ASN A 83 -7.43 -15.96 -9.29
CA ASN A 83 -7.65 -15.94 -7.85
C ASN A 83 -6.50 -15.31 -7.07
N THR A 84 -5.53 -14.75 -7.76
CA THR A 84 -4.43 -14.05 -7.10
C THR A 84 -4.94 -12.69 -6.62
N ASN A 85 -4.60 -12.33 -5.40
CA ASN A 85 -4.93 -11.00 -4.89
C ASN A 85 -3.89 -10.02 -5.41
N VAL A 86 -4.34 -9.06 -6.20
CA VAL A 86 -3.45 -8.06 -6.78
C VAL A 86 -3.95 -6.67 -6.43
N LEU A 87 -3.06 -5.89 -5.84
CA LEU A 87 -3.36 -4.50 -5.48
C LEU A 87 -2.68 -3.58 -6.48
N ARG A 88 -3.47 -2.67 -7.06
CA ARG A 88 -2.91 -1.66 -7.94
C ARG A 88 -2.73 -0.38 -7.17
N ILE A 89 -1.51 0.13 -7.14
CA ILE A 89 -1.22 1.39 -6.47
C ILE A 89 -1.76 2.53 -7.33
N ILE A 90 -2.61 3.36 -6.73
CA ILE A 90 -3.20 4.50 -7.42
C ILE A 90 -2.37 5.75 -7.12
N THR A 91 -2.06 5.97 -5.86
CA THR A 91 -1.19 7.07 -5.45
C THR A 91 -0.74 6.85 -4.02
N ALA A 92 0.19 7.68 -3.56
CA ALA A 92 0.67 7.61 -2.18
C ALA A 92 1.24 8.97 -1.81
N ARG A 93 1.25 9.26 -0.53
CA ARG A 93 1.85 10.48 -0.02
C ARG A 93 2.20 10.30 1.44
N ASP A 94 2.95 11.25 1.98
CA ASP A 94 3.25 11.23 3.40
C ASP A 94 1.98 11.52 4.18
N MET A 95 1.85 10.94 5.34
CA MET A 95 0.71 11.22 6.23
C MET A 95 0.85 12.62 6.80
N ASN A 96 -0.29 13.27 6.99
CA ASN A 96 -0.29 14.51 7.74
C ASN A 96 -0.29 14.15 9.23
N GLN A 97 -0.24 15.15 10.09
CA GLN A 97 -0.10 14.91 11.52
C GLN A 97 -1.26 14.14 12.12
N THR A 98 -2.47 14.44 11.71
CA THR A 98 -3.65 13.72 12.18
C THR A 98 -3.59 12.25 11.80
N GLN A 99 -3.14 11.98 10.59
CA GLN A 99 -3.03 10.60 10.10
C GLN A 99 -1.93 9.84 10.82
N ARG A 100 -0.82 10.49 11.11
CA ARG A 100 0.25 9.86 11.88
C ARG A 100 -0.24 9.48 13.26
N HIS A 101 -1.01 10.37 13.85
CA HIS A 101 -1.56 10.14 15.17
C HIS A 101 -2.51 8.94 15.15
N MET A 102 -3.32 8.86 14.12
CA MET A 102 -4.24 7.75 13.96
C MET A 102 -3.49 6.44 13.79
N TYR A 103 -2.42 6.45 13.02
CA TYR A 103 -1.61 5.26 12.83
C TYR A 103 -0.99 4.82 14.16
N ASP A 104 -0.42 5.75 14.89
CA ASP A 104 0.24 5.44 16.17
C ASP A 104 -0.75 4.87 17.17
N LYS A 105 -1.95 5.41 17.19
CA LYS A 105 -2.96 4.93 18.10
C LYS A 105 -3.52 3.59 17.71
N ARG A 106 -3.84 3.42 16.46
CA ARG A 106 -4.52 2.25 15.97
C ARG A 106 -3.57 1.14 15.58
N GLY A 107 -2.60 1.49 14.74
CA GLY A 107 -1.63 0.52 14.26
C GLY A 107 -0.56 0.24 15.28
N GLY A 108 -0.18 1.23 16.06
CA GLY A 108 0.90 1.10 17.01
C GLY A 108 0.54 0.40 18.30
N LYS A 109 -0.75 0.20 18.54
CA LYS A 109 -1.11 -0.42 19.78
C LYS A 109 -0.96 -1.91 19.72
N PRO A 110 -0.41 -2.52 20.74
CA PRO A 110 -0.23 -3.96 20.74
C PRO A 110 -1.56 -4.68 20.85
#